data_16dc11c188d31d81c8c57710acb85f20
#
_entry.id   16dc11c188d31d81c8c57710acb85f20
#
_cell.length_a   1.000
_cell.length_b   1.000
_cell.length_c   1.000
_cell.angle_alpha   90.00
_cell.angle_beta   90.00
_cell.angle_gamma   90.00
#
_symmetry.space_group_name_H-M   'P 1'
#
loop_
_entity.id
_entity.type
_entity.pdbx_description
1 polymer ?
#
loop_
_entity_poly.entity_id
_entity_poly.type
_entity_poly.pdbx_seq_one_letter_code
_entity_poly.pdbx_strand_id
1 'polypeptide(L)'
;MKSASNPSEAFESASKAEIIDRIQQLVPPGSPEPQDPEILATLQTLTAQLIKAYQADGQLESEPFNDVRDRTIYLYASAVKSKIRGKTILITGGEGCVGSFLIEKLLELGATKIISADKARCQNPAEKFPLFNREGAVTFYATDIRNFEALKHIFEVEKPAIVFHLAAQRQPGLAEIQIRETVTTSLLGTQNVIQLCEEYGAENCVFSSTGKTSRYFTTEVYAASKKMAEWQFAKAAQQGNATYGMVRFTHMLENSLFCEQMSKKAEQGKTVNVHAPHRYVTAQNLIEAVHLLLNSLVVSIPGKLKFVAVRNLGWPTETLEVALYKILESGKNLPIYFQGLLPGYEEPFFLGQFDWSKPTDIHLLINVLEDPFRIVDDAGDMVSAELAPFSLRVLDKQVSNLESLIRNPDYPEVQIKHALVAAAKEVIASSFAWSSAEDLLKILHSGINPKKLQGYGTEIADYTEIIELLLQGIYGRLNQEVLNSAGVTADEFDDLVESLSTVDSIQAEVGYLRSVSKYLREVVPAAQFTQKKSEAVAVRDAA
;
A
#
# COMPACT_ATOMS: atom_id res chain seq x y z
N MET A 1 18.39 22.31 54.54
CA MET A 1 19.22 22.09 53.36
C MET A 1 18.51 21.07 52.50
N LYS A 2 17.84 21.51 51.43
CA LYS A 2 17.28 20.64 50.41
C LYS A 2 18.43 20.25 49.48
N SER A 3 18.76 18.97 49.40
CA SER A 3 19.72 18.44 48.45
C SER A 3 19.23 18.75 47.03
N ALA A 4 19.99 19.55 46.31
CA ALA A 4 19.78 19.69 44.87
C ALA A 4 20.07 18.34 44.23
N SER A 5 19.05 17.69 43.65
CA SER A 5 19.21 16.51 42.86
C SER A 5 20.07 16.85 41.64
N ASN A 6 21.10 16.04 41.43
CA ASN A 6 22.07 16.19 40.37
C ASN A 6 21.35 16.13 39.01
N PRO A 7 21.47 17.10 38.09
CA PRO A 7 20.79 17.04 36.79
C PRO A 7 21.12 15.82 35.96
N SER A 8 22.24 15.15 36.21
CA SER A 8 22.66 13.94 35.49
C SER A 8 21.83 12.68 35.85
N GLU A 9 21.30 12.58 37.10
CA GLU A 9 20.48 11.42 37.52
C GLU A 9 19.06 11.47 37.00
N ALA A 10 18.52 12.66 36.70
CA ALA A 10 17.19 12.82 36.11
C ALA A 10 17.14 12.45 34.61
N PHE A 11 18.28 12.27 33.96
CA PHE A 11 18.39 11.94 32.54
C PHE A 11 18.46 10.42 32.25
N GLU A 12 18.70 9.56 33.24
CA GLU A 12 18.85 8.10 33.06
C GLU A 12 17.52 7.35 33.02
N SER A 13 16.39 7.97 33.36
CA SER A 13 15.06 7.31 33.48
C SER A 13 13.99 7.85 32.53
N ALA A 14 14.34 8.66 31.53
CA ALA A 14 13.35 9.18 30.58
C ALA A 14 12.81 8.07 29.66
N SER A 15 11.49 8.00 29.49
CA SER A 15 10.84 7.07 28.56
C SER A 15 11.17 7.41 27.11
N LYS A 16 11.00 6.44 26.19
CA LYS A 16 11.14 6.66 24.73
C LYS A 16 10.30 7.86 24.26
N ALA A 17 9.07 7.97 24.74
CA ALA A 17 8.15 9.06 24.37
C ALA A 17 8.70 10.42 24.80
N GLU A 18 9.18 10.55 26.05
CA GLU A 18 9.76 11.80 26.54
C GLU A 18 11.03 12.21 25.78
N ILE A 19 11.87 11.24 25.37
CA ILE A 19 13.06 11.52 24.56
C ILE A 19 12.66 12.00 23.16
N ILE A 20 11.68 11.34 22.54
CA ILE A 20 11.13 11.72 21.23
C ILE A 20 10.55 13.13 21.28
N ASP A 21 9.73 13.44 22.30
CA ASP A 21 9.14 14.77 22.48
C ASP A 21 10.22 15.86 22.62
N ARG A 22 11.29 15.58 23.34
CA ARG A 22 12.43 16.50 23.48
C ARG A 22 13.15 16.74 22.15
N ILE A 23 13.34 15.70 21.33
CA ILE A 23 13.91 15.84 20.00
C ILE A 23 13.02 16.74 19.13
N GLN A 24 11.69 16.54 19.16
CA GLN A 24 10.72 17.33 18.40
C GLN A 24 10.61 18.78 18.92
N GLN A 25 10.76 19.00 20.21
CA GLN A 25 10.80 20.36 20.79
C GLN A 25 12.08 21.10 20.40
N LEU A 26 13.22 20.39 20.33
CA LEU A 26 14.50 20.98 19.95
C LEU A 26 14.57 21.29 18.45
N VAL A 27 14.05 20.40 17.61
CA VAL A 27 13.93 20.55 16.15
C VAL A 27 12.51 20.20 15.75
N PRO A 28 11.59 21.19 15.67
CA PRO A 28 10.22 20.95 15.29
C PRO A 28 10.12 20.31 13.90
N PRO A 29 9.20 19.33 13.70
CA PRO A 29 8.95 18.74 12.40
C PRO A 29 8.69 19.80 11.31
N GLY A 30 9.28 19.62 10.13
CA GLY A 30 9.24 20.62 9.05
C GLY A 30 10.37 21.65 9.09
N SER A 31 11.17 21.68 10.16
CA SER A 31 12.37 22.52 10.22
C SER A 31 13.46 22.02 9.28
N PRO A 32 14.32 22.94 8.77
CA PRO A 32 15.54 22.55 8.04
C PRO A 32 16.45 21.65 8.89
N GLU A 33 17.33 20.87 8.23
CA GLU A 33 18.35 20.07 8.91
C GLU A 33 19.19 20.96 9.84
N PRO A 34 19.27 20.62 11.15
CA PRO A 34 19.99 21.44 12.13
C PRO A 34 21.48 21.51 11.81
N GLN A 35 22.06 22.72 11.91
CA GLN A 35 23.47 22.97 11.66
C GLN A 35 24.18 23.53 12.92
N ASP A 36 23.41 23.95 13.93
CA ASP A 36 23.96 24.51 15.17
C ASP A 36 24.69 23.44 15.99
N PRO A 37 25.97 23.64 16.36
CA PRO A 37 26.76 22.64 17.08
C PRO A 37 26.19 22.27 18.46
N GLU A 38 25.53 23.20 19.18
CA GLU A 38 24.91 22.92 20.48
C GLU A 38 23.66 22.06 20.34
N ILE A 39 22.84 22.37 19.32
CA ILE A 39 21.67 21.54 18.96
C ILE A 39 22.14 20.14 18.56
N LEU A 40 23.14 20.01 17.69
CA LEU A 40 23.67 18.73 17.26
C LEU A 40 24.21 17.89 18.42
N ALA A 41 24.96 18.50 19.35
CA ALA A 41 25.49 17.84 20.55
C ALA A 41 24.34 17.32 21.46
N THR A 42 23.30 18.14 21.61
CA THR A 42 22.11 17.76 22.39
C THR A 42 21.36 16.58 21.71
N LEU A 43 21.16 16.65 20.41
CA LEU A 43 20.56 15.56 19.63
C LEU A 43 21.38 14.27 19.71
N GLN A 44 22.72 14.35 19.64
CA GLN A 44 23.60 13.18 19.83
C GLN A 44 23.38 12.51 21.20
N THR A 45 23.24 13.34 22.25
CA THR A 45 22.95 12.82 23.60
C THR A 45 21.58 12.15 23.67
N LEU A 46 20.54 12.79 23.13
CA LEU A 46 19.20 12.23 23.09
C LEU A 46 19.14 10.97 22.22
N THR A 47 19.85 10.93 21.10
CA THR A 47 19.93 9.72 20.24
C THR A 47 20.57 8.56 21.00
N ALA A 48 21.66 8.80 21.72
CA ALA A 48 22.32 7.76 22.52
C ALA A 48 21.40 7.23 23.66
N GLN A 49 20.61 8.10 24.27
CA GLN A 49 19.59 7.70 25.26
C GLN A 49 18.48 6.87 24.62
N LEU A 50 18.01 7.27 23.44
CA LEU A 50 16.98 6.57 22.70
C LEU A 50 17.45 5.17 22.28
N ILE A 51 18.69 5.02 21.80
CA ILE A 51 19.29 3.71 21.51
C ILE A 51 19.30 2.81 22.75
N LYS A 52 19.74 3.34 23.90
CA LYS A 52 19.72 2.56 25.17
C LYS A 52 18.32 2.14 25.57
N ALA A 53 17.32 3.02 25.42
CA ALA A 53 15.93 2.71 25.72
C ALA A 53 15.35 1.60 24.82
N TYR A 54 15.70 1.63 23.53
CA TYR A 54 15.30 0.57 22.59
C TYR A 54 15.99 -0.76 22.92
N GLN A 55 17.29 -0.73 23.25
CA GLN A 55 18.02 -1.93 23.67
C GLN A 55 17.49 -2.53 24.98
N ALA A 56 17.07 -1.69 25.92
CA ALA A 56 16.47 -2.16 27.17
C ALA A 56 15.16 -2.91 26.99
N ASP A 57 14.43 -2.63 25.89
CA ASP A 57 13.23 -3.32 25.48
C ASP A 57 13.50 -4.56 24.58
N GLY A 58 14.77 -4.95 24.42
CA GLY A 58 15.17 -6.09 23.57
C GLY A 58 15.17 -5.79 22.07
N GLN A 59 15.10 -4.51 21.68
CA GLN A 59 15.19 -4.08 20.28
C GLN A 59 16.66 -3.77 19.91
N LEU A 60 16.95 -3.63 18.61
CA LEU A 60 18.29 -3.35 18.07
C LEU A 60 19.35 -4.45 18.31
N GLU A 61 18.97 -5.65 18.73
CA GLU A 61 19.89 -6.79 18.87
C GLU A 61 20.30 -7.36 17.51
N SER A 62 19.44 -7.22 16.50
CA SER A 62 19.66 -7.63 15.11
C SER A 62 19.14 -6.57 14.15
N GLU A 63 19.48 -6.68 12.86
CA GLU A 63 18.92 -5.81 11.84
C GLU A 63 17.40 -5.95 11.80
N PRO A 64 16.61 -4.84 11.88
CA PRO A 64 15.14 -4.91 11.97
C PRO A 64 14.44 -5.63 10.81
N PHE A 65 15.10 -5.75 9.65
CA PHE A 65 14.59 -6.50 8.50
C PHE A 65 15.26 -7.87 8.28
N ASN A 66 16.02 -8.37 9.26
CA ASN A 66 16.75 -9.63 9.10
C ASN A 66 15.83 -10.79 8.69
N ASP A 67 14.69 -10.93 9.35
CA ASP A 67 13.71 -11.99 9.05
C ASP A 67 13.12 -11.90 7.63
N VAL A 68 13.09 -10.68 7.06
CA VAL A 68 12.59 -10.46 5.69
C VAL A 68 13.63 -10.81 4.65
N ARG A 69 14.94 -10.62 4.93
CA ARG A 69 16.02 -10.86 3.95
C ARG A 69 16.09 -12.29 3.46
N ASP A 70 15.91 -13.23 4.37
CA ASP A 70 16.03 -14.67 4.09
C ASP A 70 14.67 -15.33 3.81
N ARG A 71 13.59 -14.56 3.89
CA ARG A 71 12.24 -15.06 3.65
C ARG A 71 12.05 -15.39 2.17
N THR A 72 11.38 -16.49 1.90
CA THR A 72 11.00 -16.89 0.54
C THR A 72 9.59 -17.44 0.54
N ILE A 73 8.96 -17.46 -0.62
CA ILE A 73 7.70 -18.12 -0.87
C ILE A 73 7.90 -19.24 -1.90
N TYR A 74 7.07 -20.26 -1.82
CA TYR A 74 7.15 -21.39 -2.75
C TYR A 74 6.96 -20.91 -4.19
N LEU A 75 7.87 -21.33 -5.07
CA LEU A 75 7.73 -21.10 -6.51
C LEU A 75 7.17 -22.36 -7.17
N TYR A 76 6.04 -22.24 -7.83
CA TYR A 76 5.45 -23.30 -8.65
C TYR A 76 6.26 -23.53 -9.94
N ALA A 77 7.57 -23.80 -9.79
CA ALA A 77 8.55 -23.78 -10.86
C ALA A 77 8.20 -24.67 -12.05
N SER A 78 7.64 -25.85 -11.80
CA SER A 78 7.25 -26.79 -12.89
C SER A 78 6.11 -26.20 -13.74
N ALA A 79 5.10 -25.62 -13.10
CA ALA A 79 3.97 -25.00 -13.79
C ALA A 79 4.41 -23.72 -14.52
N VAL A 80 5.26 -22.89 -13.89
CA VAL A 80 5.87 -21.70 -14.52
C VAL A 80 6.67 -22.09 -15.75
N LYS A 81 7.57 -23.07 -15.65
CA LYS A 81 8.36 -23.58 -16.81
C LYS A 81 7.47 -24.04 -17.95
N SER A 82 6.35 -24.70 -17.64
CA SER A 82 5.39 -25.11 -18.66
C SER A 82 4.74 -23.92 -19.37
N LYS A 83 4.38 -22.88 -18.62
CA LYS A 83 3.77 -21.65 -19.15
C LYS A 83 4.72 -20.85 -20.04
N ILE A 84 5.99 -20.72 -19.68
CA ILE A 84 6.97 -19.88 -20.40
C ILE A 84 7.68 -20.60 -21.56
N ARG A 85 7.58 -21.93 -21.64
CA ARG A 85 8.30 -22.71 -22.65
C ARG A 85 7.97 -22.27 -24.08
N GLY A 86 9.02 -21.85 -24.82
CA GLY A 86 8.89 -21.42 -26.22
C GLY A 86 8.11 -20.12 -26.43
N LYS A 87 7.81 -19.39 -25.37
CA LYS A 87 7.08 -18.12 -25.44
C LYS A 87 8.04 -16.93 -25.46
N THR A 88 7.68 -15.90 -26.21
CA THR A 88 8.29 -14.58 -26.11
C THR A 88 7.69 -13.85 -24.92
N ILE A 89 8.53 -13.29 -24.05
CA ILE A 89 8.14 -12.64 -22.79
C ILE A 89 8.56 -11.17 -22.89
N LEU A 90 7.61 -10.25 -22.77
CA LEU A 90 7.87 -8.81 -22.69
C LEU A 90 7.80 -8.37 -21.22
N ILE A 91 8.80 -7.59 -20.80
CA ILE A 91 8.85 -6.97 -19.48
C ILE A 91 8.94 -5.47 -19.68
N THR A 92 7.89 -4.71 -19.37
CA THR A 92 7.99 -3.24 -19.29
C THR A 92 8.54 -2.84 -17.93
N GLY A 93 9.51 -1.93 -17.87
CA GLY A 93 10.24 -1.65 -16.63
C GLY A 93 11.32 -2.69 -16.32
N GLY A 94 11.85 -3.35 -17.34
CA GLY A 94 12.82 -4.44 -17.19
C GLY A 94 14.18 -4.02 -16.63
N GLU A 95 14.54 -2.73 -16.73
CA GLU A 95 15.76 -2.16 -16.16
C GLU A 95 15.61 -1.78 -14.68
N GLY A 96 14.38 -1.84 -14.14
CA GLY A 96 14.09 -1.61 -12.73
C GLY A 96 14.60 -2.74 -11.82
N CYS A 97 14.57 -2.51 -10.51
CA CYS A 97 15.01 -3.47 -9.50
C CYS A 97 14.31 -4.84 -9.63
N VAL A 98 12.99 -4.87 -9.63
CA VAL A 98 12.21 -6.12 -9.77
C VAL A 98 12.33 -6.69 -11.18
N GLY A 99 12.31 -5.83 -12.22
CA GLY A 99 12.38 -6.25 -13.62
C GLY A 99 13.67 -6.99 -13.97
N SER A 100 14.81 -6.47 -13.53
CA SER A 100 16.10 -7.11 -13.77
C SER A 100 16.22 -8.47 -13.07
N PHE A 101 15.76 -8.58 -11.84
CA PHE A 101 15.76 -9.83 -11.10
C PHE A 101 14.78 -10.86 -11.72
N LEU A 102 13.64 -10.39 -12.24
CA LEU A 102 12.70 -11.23 -12.99
C LEU A 102 13.33 -11.78 -14.28
N ILE A 103 14.10 -10.97 -15.02
CA ILE A 103 14.82 -11.43 -16.22
C ILE A 103 15.78 -12.57 -15.87
N GLU A 104 16.60 -12.40 -14.84
CA GLU A 104 17.53 -13.45 -14.39
C GLU A 104 16.78 -14.72 -14.01
N LYS A 105 15.70 -14.62 -13.24
CA LYS A 105 14.92 -15.78 -12.82
C LYS A 105 14.24 -16.49 -13.98
N LEU A 106 13.75 -15.77 -14.97
CA LEU A 106 13.19 -16.35 -16.18
C LEU A 106 14.25 -17.11 -17.00
N LEU A 107 15.48 -16.57 -17.09
CA LEU A 107 16.61 -17.26 -17.73
C LEU A 107 16.98 -18.56 -16.99
N GLU A 108 17.03 -18.53 -15.66
CA GLU A 108 17.22 -19.74 -14.83
C GLU A 108 16.13 -20.80 -15.07
N LEU A 109 14.89 -20.36 -15.27
CA LEU A 109 13.76 -21.25 -15.55
C LEU A 109 13.73 -21.73 -17.00
N GLY A 110 14.64 -21.26 -17.85
CA GLY A 110 14.79 -21.70 -19.23
C GLY A 110 14.00 -20.91 -20.25
N ALA A 111 13.64 -19.66 -19.96
CA ALA A 111 13.12 -18.75 -20.98
C ALA A 111 14.17 -18.53 -22.08
N THR A 112 13.72 -18.54 -23.34
CA THR A 112 14.61 -18.45 -24.52
C THR A 112 14.54 -17.12 -25.24
N LYS A 113 13.48 -16.33 -24.99
CA LYS A 113 13.29 -15.03 -25.62
C LYS A 113 12.59 -14.06 -24.65
N ILE A 114 13.35 -13.08 -24.16
CA ILE A 114 12.89 -12.05 -23.23
C ILE A 114 13.14 -10.68 -23.89
N ILE A 115 12.14 -9.81 -23.82
CA ILE A 115 12.18 -8.44 -24.30
C ILE A 115 12.09 -7.53 -23.08
N SER A 116 13.13 -6.73 -22.85
CA SER A 116 13.14 -5.68 -21.82
C SER A 116 12.82 -4.33 -22.47
N ALA A 117 11.67 -3.75 -22.13
CA ALA A 117 11.28 -2.43 -22.58
C ALA A 117 11.29 -1.45 -21.40
N ASP A 118 12.19 -0.47 -21.41
CA ASP A 118 12.34 0.53 -20.37
C ASP A 118 12.69 1.89 -20.97
N LYS A 119 12.33 2.97 -20.31
CA LYS A 119 12.77 4.32 -20.75
C LYS A 119 14.26 4.55 -20.49
N ALA A 120 14.86 3.82 -19.56
CA ALA A 120 16.30 3.76 -19.38
C ALA A 120 16.96 2.83 -20.40
N ARG A 121 18.22 3.11 -20.74
CA ARG A 121 19.03 2.21 -21.58
C ARG A 121 19.85 1.29 -20.70
N CYS A 122 19.84 -0.02 -20.97
CA CYS A 122 20.78 -0.92 -20.38
C CYS A 122 22.20 -0.63 -20.93
N GLN A 123 23.11 -0.17 -20.06
CA GLN A 123 24.46 0.22 -20.46
C GLN A 123 25.41 -0.98 -20.54
N ASN A 124 25.34 -1.93 -19.62
CA ASN A 124 26.20 -3.10 -19.54
C ASN A 124 25.37 -4.38 -19.29
N PRO A 125 24.71 -4.93 -20.32
CA PRO A 125 23.83 -6.10 -20.15
C PRO A 125 24.52 -7.32 -19.54
N ALA A 126 25.77 -7.62 -19.98
CA ALA A 126 26.52 -8.79 -19.48
C ALA A 126 26.93 -8.66 -18.01
N GLU A 127 27.19 -7.45 -17.52
CA GLU A 127 27.49 -7.19 -16.11
C GLU A 127 26.22 -7.25 -15.26
N LYS A 128 25.13 -6.65 -15.76
CA LYS A 128 23.85 -6.60 -15.06
C LYS A 128 23.13 -7.95 -14.99
N PHE A 129 23.31 -8.77 -16.03
CA PHE A 129 22.70 -10.09 -16.15
C PHE A 129 23.76 -11.15 -16.41
N PRO A 130 24.34 -11.78 -15.37
CA PRO A 130 25.40 -12.78 -15.51
C PRO A 130 25.05 -13.98 -16.41
N LEU A 131 23.76 -14.32 -16.51
CA LEU A 131 23.27 -15.39 -17.39
C LEU A 131 23.08 -14.93 -18.85
N PHE A 132 23.33 -13.67 -19.16
CA PHE A 132 23.17 -13.06 -20.49
C PHE A 132 24.05 -13.71 -21.59
N ASN A 133 25.12 -14.44 -21.24
CA ASN A 133 25.97 -15.16 -22.18
C ASN A 133 25.26 -16.26 -23.01
N ARG A 134 23.96 -16.48 -22.82
CA ARG A 134 23.09 -17.17 -23.76
C ARG A 134 22.76 -16.19 -24.89
N GLU A 135 23.56 -16.18 -25.95
CA GLU A 135 23.43 -15.29 -27.09
C GLU A 135 21.98 -15.12 -27.54
N GLY A 136 21.49 -13.86 -27.57
CA GLY A 136 20.18 -13.50 -28.08
C GLY A 136 18.96 -13.78 -27.18
N ALA A 137 19.14 -14.26 -25.94
CA ALA A 137 18.02 -14.56 -25.06
C ALA A 137 17.28 -13.31 -24.55
N VAL A 138 17.94 -12.16 -24.46
CA VAL A 138 17.36 -10.89 -24.02
C VAL A 138 17.60 -9.79 -25.05
N THR A 139 16.53 -9.11 -25.44
CA THR A 139 16.57 -7.93 -26.32
C THR A 139 16.10 -6.70 -25.54
N PHE A 140 16.81 -5.58 -25.67
CA PHE A 140 16.53 -4.33 -24.94
C PHE A 140 15.98 -3.26 -25.87
N TYR A 141 14.85 -2.67 -25.48
CA TYR A 141 14.23 -1.52 -26.15
C TYR A 141 14.19 -0.33 -25.19
N ALA A 142 14.79 0.79 -25.59
CA ALA A 142 14.64 2.07 -24.90
C ALA A 142 13.29 2.67 -25.29
N THR A 143 12.25 2.40 -24.51
CA THR A 143 10.86 2.75 -24.85
C THR A 143 10.10 3.22 -23.62
N ASP A 144 9.40 4.36 -23.79
CA ASP A 144 8.42 4.83 -22.80
C ASP A 144 7.05 4.21 -23.16
N ILE A 145 6.41 3.54 -22.21
CA ILE A 145 5.09 2.90 -22.41
C ILE A 145 3.98 3.89 -22.76
N ARG A 146 4.18 5.20 -22.53
CA ARG A 146 3.27 6.26 -22.95
C ARG A 146 3.30 6.50 -24.46
N ASN A 147 4.39 6.12 -25.11
CA ASN A 147 4.53 6.20 -26.58
C ASN A 147 3.93 4.96 -27.21
N PHE A 148 2.65 5.06 -27.62
CA PHE A 148 1.89 3.95 -28.18
C PHE A 148 2.57 3.34 -29.41
N GLU A 149 3.04 4.16 -30.38
CA GLU A 149 3.63 3.68 -31.63
C GLU A 149 4.96 2.93 -31.38
N ALA A 150 5.80 3.44 -30.47
CA ALA A 150 7.04 2.76 -30.13
C ALA A 150 6.78 1.42 -29.41
N LEU A 151 5.79 1.36 -28.51
CA LEU A 151 5.40 0.13 -27.84
C LEU A 151 4.74 -0.85 -28.83
N LYS A 152 3.87 -0.36 -29.71
CA LYS A 152 3.22 -1.13 -30.77
C LYS A 152 4.24 -1.81 -31.68
N HIS A 153 5.28 -1.09 -32.08
CA HIS A 153 6.37 -1.66 -32.88
C HIS A 153 7.02 -2.88 -32.21
N ILE A 154 7.21 -2.85 -30.88
CA ILE A 154 7.73 -4.00 -30.13
C ILE A 154 6.75 -5.19 -30.23
N PHE A 155 5.45 -4.97 -30.06
CA PHE A 155 4.46 -6.03 -30.19
C PHE A 155 4.38 -6.60 -31.60
N GLU A 156 4.52 -5.77 -32.63
CA GLU A 156 4.52 -6.18 -34.05
C GLU A 156 5.69 -7.09 -34.38
N VAL A 157 6.89 -6.71 -33.95
CA VAL A 157 8.14 -7.42 -34.24
C VAL A 157 8.30 -8.66 -33.37
N GLU A 158 8.08 -8.52 -32.08
CA GLU A 158 8.45 -9.54 -31.10
C GLU A 158 7.30 -10.52 -30.76
N LYS A 159 6.06 -10.09 -30.97
CA LYS A 159 4.82 -10.87 -30.73
C LYS A 159 4.81 -11.55 -29.35
N PRO A 160 4.90 -10.78 -28.25
CA PRO A 160 4.98 -11.36 -26.92
C PRO A 160 3.71 -12.14 -26.57
N ALA A 161 3.87 -13.38 -26.14
CA ALA A 161 2.79 -14.19 -25.61
C ALA A 161 2.53 -13.93 -24.11
N ILE A 162 3.56 -13.48 -23.39
CA ILE A 162 3.48 -13.15 -21.96
C ILE A 162 4.02 -11.74 -21.76
N VAL A 163 3.29 -10.94 -21.00
CA VAL A 163 3.67 -9.56 -20.67
C VAL A 163 3.72 -9.39 -19.14
N PHE A 164 4.86 -8.91 -18.62
CA PHE A 164 4.96 -8.40 -17.26
C PHE A 164 5.01 -6.88 -17.30
N HIS A 165 3.96 -6.24 -16.80
CA HIS A 165 3.85 -4.79 -16.79
C HIS A 165 4.32 -4.23 -15.45
N LEU A 166 5.62 -3.85 -15.37
CA LEU A 166 6.27 -3.33 -14.16
C LEU A 166 6.60 -1.84 -14.26
N ALA A 167 6.54 -1.26 -15.46
CA ALA A 167 6.87 0.16 -15.69
C ALA A 167 5.90 1.09 -14.93
N ALA A 168 6.42 1.90 -14.01
CA ALA A 168 5.67 2.89 -13.24
C ALA A 168 6.60 3.89 -12.55
N GLN A 169 6.05 5.04 -12.12
CA GLN A 169 6.70 5.83 -11.07
C GLN A 169 6.61 5.05 -9.75
N ARG A 170 7.76 4.82 -9.10
CA ARG A 170 7.84 3.97 -7.88
C ARG A 170 7.94 4.75 -6.57
N GLN A 171 8.24 6.05 -6.65
CA GLN A 171 8.49 6.89 -5.48
C GLN A 171 7.27 7.76 -5.18
N PRO A 172 6.55 7.53 -4.06
CA PRO A 172 5.36 8.31 -3.70
C PRO A 172 5.64 9.82 -3.63
N GLY A 173 6.72 10.24 -2.98
CA GLY A 173 7.07 11.66 -2.88
C GLY A 173 7.38 12.30 -4.25
N LEU A 174 8.05 11.58 -5.15
CA LEU A 174 8.30 12.08 -6.50
C LEU A 174 7.02 12.13 -7.34
N ALA A 175 6.08 11.23 -7.09
CA ALA A 175 4.78 11.23 -7.74
C ALA A 175 3.97 12.51 -7.42
N GLU A 176 4.11 13.06 -6.22
CA GLU A 176 3.47 14.34 -5.83
C GLU A 176 4.10 15.56 -6.52
N ILE A 177 5.34 15.44 -7.01
CA ILE A 177 6.04 16.48 -7.75
C ILE A 177 5.84 16.32 -9.27
N GLN A 178 5.93 15.09 -9.79
CA GLN A 178 5.77 14.74 -11.19
C GLN A 178 4.38 14.16 -11.46
N ILE A 179 3.35 14.93 -11.14
CA ILE A 179 1.95 14.46 -11.16
C ILE A 179 1.56 13.98 -12.55
N ARG A 180 1.76 14.81 -13.58
CA ARG A 180 1.42 14.48 -14.96
C ARG A 180 2.15 13.23 -15.45
N GLU A 181 3.45 13.13 -15.18
CA GLU A 181 4.23 11.96 -15.58
C GLU A 181 3.73 10.70 -14.90
N THR A 182 3.44 10.77 -13.60
CA THR A 182 2.93 9.63 -12.82
C THR A 182 1.58 9.17 -13.33
N VAL A 183 0.64 10.10 -13.52
CA VAL A 183 -0.72 9.78 -13.96
C VAL A 183 -0.72 9.26 -15.39
N THR A 184 0.01 9.91 -16.33
CA THR A 184 0.08 9.44 -17.72
C THR A 184 0.74 8.06 -17.82
N THR A 185 1.77 7.79 -17.04
CA THR A 185 2.43 6.47 -17.04
C THR A 185 1.48 5.40 -16.51
N SER A 186 0.83 5.64 -15.38
CA SER A 186 -0.04 4.64 -14.74
C SER A 186 -1.40 4.49 -15.42
N LEU A 187 -1.94 5.53 -16.05
CA LEU A 187 -3.24 5.50 -16.74
C LEU A 187 -3.07 5.16 -18.21
N LEU A 188 -2.44 6.06 -19.01
CA LEU A 188 -2.31 5.89 -20.45
C LEU A 188 -1.33 4.80 -20.83
N GLY A 189 -0.18 4.71 -20.13
CA GLY A 189 0.78 3.64 -20.35
C GLY A 189 0.19 2.26 -20.09
N THR A 190 -0.62 2.14 -19.04
CA THR A 190 -1.38 0.90 -18.74
C THR A 190 -2.41 0.59 -19.82
N GLN A 191 -3.17 1.59 -20.31
CA GLN A 191 -4.11 1.40 -21.42
C GLN A 191 -3.39 0.90 -22.67
N ASN A 192 -2.25 1.50 -23.01
CA ASN A 192 -1.44 1.10 -24.17
C ASN A 192 -1.02 -0.39 -24.07
N VAL A 193 -0.55 -0.81 -22.90
CA VAL A 193 -0.16 -2.22 -22.66
C VAL A 193 -1.37 -3.15 -22.80
N ILE A 194 -2.49 -2.83 -22.17
CA ILE A 194 -3.72 -3.64 -22.26
C ILE A 194 -4.20 -3.74 -23.71
N GLN A 195 -4.31 -2.60 -24.40
CA GLN A 195 -4.77 -2.56 -25.80
C GLN A 195 -3.88 -3.41 -26.69
N LEU A 196 -2.56 -3.32 -26.56
CA LEU A 196 -1.63 -4.09 -27.38
C LEU A 196 -1.62 -5.57 -27.02
N CYS A 197 -1.83 -5.93 -25.75
CA CYS A 197 -2.03 -7.33 -25.36
C CYS A 197 -3.24 -7.95 -26.09
N GLU A 198 -4.35 -7.24 -26.15
CA GLU A 198 -5.57 -7.71 -26.83
C GLU A 198 -5.41 -7.70 -28.37
N GLU A 199 -4.82 -6.63 -28.96
CA GLU A 199 -4.65 -6.47 -30.39
C GLU A 199 -3.69 -7.53 -30.97
N TYR A 200 -2.62 -7.87 -30.25
CA TYR A 200 -1.59 -8.84 -30.71
C TYR A 200 -1.72 -10.22 -30.10
N GLY A 201 -2.80 -10.48 -29.33
CA GLY A 201 -3.15 -11.80 -28.82
C GLY A 201 -2.17 -12.33 -27.77
N ALA A 202 -1.73 -11.51 -26.85
CA ALA A 202 -0.97 -11.97 -25.69
C ALA A 202 -1.84 -12.97 -24.87
N GLU A 203 -1.23 -14.06 -24.44
CA GLU A 203 -1.93 -15.08 -23.65
C GLU A 203 -2.10 -14.66 -22.19
N ASN A 204 -1.06 -14.02 -21.64
CA ASN A 204 -1.05 -13.59 -20.23
C ASN A 204 -0.45 -12.17 -20.09
N CYS A 205 -1.05 -11.38 -19.21
CA CYS A 205 -0.47 -10.12 -18.77
C CYS A 205 -0.52 -10.03 -17.23
N VAL A 206 0.64 -9.81 -16.59
CA VAL A 206 0.77 -9.67 -15.13
C VAL A 206 1.19 -8.25 -14.79
N PHE A 207 0.42 -7.58 -13.93
CA PHE A 207 0.63 -6.21 -13.51
C PHE A 207 1.23 -6.14 -12.09
N SER A 208 2.20 -5.24 -11.89
CA SER A 208 2.72 -4.91 -10.57
C SER A 208 1.95 -3.74 -9.95
N SER A 209 1.27 -4.00 -8.86
CA SER A 209 0.60 -2.99 -8.05
C SER A 209 1.28 -2.82 -6.68
N THR A 210 0.62 -2.20 -5.73
CA THR A 210 1.15 -1.87 -4.40
C THR A 210 0.10 -2.13 -3.32
N GLY A 211 0.54 -2.47 -2.12
CA GLY A 211 -0.34 -2.58 -0.96
C GLY A 211 -1.08 -1.28 -0.60
N LYS A 212 -0.58 -0.12 -1.02
CA LYS A 212 -1.29 1.15 -0.82
C LYS A 212 -2.67 1.20 -1.51
N THR A 213 -2.89 0.38 -2.54
CA THR A 213 -4.20 0.28 -3.24
C THR A 213 -5.26 -0.46 -2.43
N SER A 214 -4.90 -1.16 -1.34
CA SER A 214 -5.87 -1.74 -0.40
C SER A 214 -6.70 -0.69 0.35
N ARG A 215 -6.22 0.56 0.43
CA ARG A 215 -7.01 1.69 0.94
C ARG A 215 -8.25 1.89 0.09
N TYR A 216 -9.40 2.14 0.70
CA TYR A 216 -10.61 2.45 -0.07
C TYR A 216 -10.42 3.73 -0.87
N PHE A 217 -10.03 4.79 -0.19
CA PHE A 217 -9.80 6.11 -0.75
C PHE A 217 -8.39 6.58 -0.43
N THR A 218 -7.81 7.40 -1.31
CA THR A 218 -6.49 8.00 -1.13
C THR A 218 -6.36 9.28 -1.95
N THR A 219 -5.73 10.28 -1.37
CA THR A 219 -5.37 11.54 -2.04
C THR A 219 -3.94 11.54 -2.59
N GLU A 220 -3.16 10.48 -2.30
CA GLU A 220 -1.80 10.33 -2.81
C GLU A 220 -1.81 9.98 -4.31
N VAL A 221 -1.10 10.76 -5.14
CA VAL A 221 -1.04 10.57 -6.61
C VAL A 221 -0.56 9.17 -6.98
N TYR A 222 0.49 8.68 -6.29
CA TYR A 222 1.01 7.34 -6.53
C TYR A 222 -0.05 6.27 -6.30
N ALA A 223 -0.67 6.26 -5.13
CA ALA A 223 -1.63 5.23 -4.75
C ALA A 223 -2.93 5.32 -5.58
N ALA A 224 -3.46 6.53 -5.80
CA ALA A 224 -4.66 6.74 -6.61
C ALA A 224 -4.44 6.31 -8.08
N SER A 225 -3.29 6.66 -8.68
CA SER A 225 -2.98 6.27 -10.06
C SER A 225 -2.80 4.75 -10.20
N LYS A 226 -2.18 4.07 -9.23
CA LYS A 226 -2.08 2.61 -9.21
C LYS A 226 -3.44 1.94 -9.02
N LYS A 227 -4.31 2.51 -8.17
CA LYS A 227 -5.68 2.02 -7.98
C LYS A 227 -6.50 2.11 -9.28
N MET A 228 -6.39 3.23 -10.00
CA MET A 228 -7.00 3.37 -11.33
C MET A 228 -6.48 2.32 -12.32
N ALA A 229 -5.20 1.99 -12.28
CA ALA A 229 -4.60 0.94 -13.11
C ALA A 229 -5.15 -0.46 -12.72
N GLU A 230 -5.30 -0.79 -11.43
CA GLU A 230 -5.94 -2.04 -10.98
C GLU A 230 -7.33 -2.21 -11.58
N TRP A 231 -8.17 -1.16 -11.57
CA TRP A 231 -9.51 -1.20 -12.14
C TRP A 231 -9.50 -1.35 -13.67
N GLN A 232 -8.53 -0.75 -14.38
CA GLN A 232 -8.37 -0.97 -15.82
C GLN A 232 -8.01 -2.42 -16.14
N PHE A 233 -7.11 -3.04 -15.35
CA PHE A 233 -6.79 -4.46 -15.46
C PHE A 233 -7.99 -5.34 -15.13
N ALA A 234 -8.79 -5.00 -14.12
CA ALA A 234 -10.01 -5.73 -13.79
C ALA A 234 -11.03 -5.67 -14.92
N LYS A 235 -11.21 -4.51 -15.55
CA LYS A 235 -12.04 -4.37 -16.75
C LYS A 235 -11.50 -5.23 -17.90
N ALA A 236 -10.19 -5.16 -18.16
CA ALA A 236 -9.56 -5.95 -19.21
C ALA A 236 -9.75 -7.46 -18.98
N ALA A 237 -9.59 -7.92 -17.74
CA ALA A 237 -9.82 -9.32 -17.38
C ALA A 237 -11.27 -9.79 -17.64
N GLN A 238 -12.25 -8.91 -17.42
CA GLN A 238 -13.67 -9.25 -17.65
C GLN A 238 -14.08 -9.22 -19.13
N GLN A 239 -13.46 -8.39 -19.95
CA GLN A 239 -13.90 -8.09 -21.32
C GLN A 239 -12.93 -8.57 -22.40
N GLY A 240 -11.64 -8.79 -22.04
CA GLY A 240 -10.59 -9.17 -22.96
C GLY A 240 -10.44 -10.68 -23.15
N ASN A 241 -9.49 -11.06 -24.00
CA ASN A 241 -9.16 -12.43 -24.32
C ASN A 241 -7.92 -12.92 -23.55
N ALA A 242 -7.01 -12.03 -23.21
CA ALA A 242 -5.82 -12.37 -22.42
C ALA A 242 -6.19 -12.72 -20.97
N THR A 243 -5.39 -13.58 -20.36
CA THR A 243 -5.50 -13.86 -18.92
C THR A 243 -4.70 -12.83 -18.15
N TYR A 244 -5.38 -12.05 -17.31
CA TYR A 244 -4.76 -11.00 -16.51
C TYR A 244 -4.52 -11.45 -15.07
N GLY A 245 -3.33 -11.16 -14.56
CA GLY A 245 -2.96 -11.34 -13.15
C GLY A 245 -2.35 -10.06 -12.57
N MET A 246 -2.27 -9.99 -11.26
CA MET A 246 -1.75 -8.82 -10.57
C MET A 246 -1.02 -9.22 -9.29
N VAL A 247 -0.02 -8.43 -8.91
CA VAL A 247 0.72 -8.58 -7.65
C VAL A 247 0.65 -7.27 -6.87
N ARG A 248 0.25 -7.32 -5.61
CA ARG A 248 0.40 -6.18 -4.69
C ARG A 248 1.69 -6.34 -3.90
N PHE A 249 2.64 -5.45 -4.14
CA PHE A 249 3.89 -5.37 -3.42
C PHE A 249 3.79 -4.49 -2.18
N THR A 250 4.59 -4.81 -1.16
CA THR A 250 4.90 -3.91 -0.07
C THR A 250 6.25 -3.22 -0.33
N HIS A 251 6.92 -2.72 0.71
CA HIS A 251 8.19 -2.05 0.60
C HIS A 251 9.31 -3.03 0.19
N MET A 252 10.01 -2.76 -0.94
CA MET A 252 11.13 -3.58 -1.41
C MET A 252 12.40 -3.23 -0.64
N LEU A 253 13.03 -4.23 0.00
CA LEU A 253 14.25 -4.01 0.78
C LEU A 253 15.44 -3.60 -0.08
N GLU A 254 15.68 -4.30 -1.19
CA GLU A 254 16.86 -4.11 -2.04
C GLU A 254 16.82 -2.81 -2.85
N ASN A 255 15.69 -2.12 -2.84
CA ASN A 255 15.51 -0.82 -3.48
C ASN A 255 14.95 0.22 -2.53
N SER A 256 15.22 0.03 -1.25
CA SER A 256 14.76 0.87 -0.17
C SER A 256 15.59 2.16 -0.08
N LEU A 257 15.10 3.20 -0.73
CA LEU A 257 15.76 4.51 -0.69
C LEU A 257 15.97 5.03 0.73
N PHE A 258 15.03 4.78 1.64
CA PHE A 258 15.18 5.25 3.01
C PHE A 258 16.27 4.47 3.75
N CYS A 259 16.37 3.14 3.59
CA CYS A 259 17.44 2.33 4.17
C CYS A 259 18.81 2.74 3.61
N GLU A 260 18.92 2.91 2.28
CA GLU A 260 20.16 3.35 1.64
C GLU A 260 20.58 4.75 2.12
N GLN A 261 19.65 5.68 2.23
CA GLN A 261 19.94 7.03 2.69
C GLN A 261 20.39 7.05 4.15
N MET A 262 19.73 6.28 5.03
CA MET A 262 20.11 6.16 6.43
C MET A 262 21.49 5.53 6.57
N SER A 263 21.76 4.41 5.90
CA SER A 263 23.08 3.76 5.89
C SER A 263 24.17 4.73 5.41
N LYS A 264 23.95 5.39 4.28
CA LYS A 264 24.91 6.33 3.70
C LYS A 264 25.17 7.54 4.61
N LYS A 265 24.15 8.10 5.25
CA LYS A 265 24.31 9.19 6.22
C LYS A 265 25.09 8.71 7.45
N ALA A 266 24.77 7.54 7.98
CA ALA A 266 25.48 6.94 9.12
C ALA A 266 26.96 6.68 8.78
N GLU A 267 27.27 6.08 7.65
CA GLU A 267 28.65 5.86 7.16
C GLU A 267 29.42 7.16 7.00
N GLN A 268 28.77 8.21 6.47
CA GLN A 268 29.38 9.55 6.29
C GLN A 268 29.49 10.35 7.59
N GLY A 269 28.94 9.89 8.71
CA GLY A 269 28.95 10.63 9.97
C GLY A 269 28.03 11.85 9.97
N LYS A 270 26.97 11.83 9.17
CA LYS A 270 26.00 12.93 9.05
C LYS A 270 24.79 12.74 9.96
N THR A 271 24.04 13.82 10.16
CA THR A 271 22.75 13.80 10.84
C THR A 271 21.79 12.85 10.13
N VAL A 272 21.16 11.95 10.88
CA VAL A 272 20.15 11.02 10.36
C VAL A 272 18.77 11.64 10.54
N ASN A 273 17.97 11.64 9.50
CA ASN A 273 16.59 12.12 9.54
C ASN A 273 15.59 10.97 9.36
N VAL A 274 14.51 11.05 10.13
CA VAL A 274 13.34 10.17 10.04
C VAL A 274 12.11 11.06 9.78
N HIS A 275 11.10 10.55 9.08
CA HIS A 275 9.90 11.35 8.80
C HIS A 275 9.15 11.73 10.08
N ALA A 276 8.80 10.74 10.88
CA ALA A 276 8.11 10.92 12.17
C ALA A 276 8.30 9.66 13.03
N PRO A 277 8.12 9.74 14.35
CA PRO A 277 8.01 8.56 15.20
C PRO A 277 6.75 7.75 14.84
N HIS A 278 6.70 6.49 15.28
CA HIS A 278 5.57 5.58 15.12
C HIS A 278 5.12 5.39 13.65
N ARG A 279 6.09 5.42 12.73
CA ARG A 279 5.88 5.08 11.32
C ARG A 279 6.42 3.69 11.04
N TYR A 280 5.51 2.82 10.63
CA TYR A 280 5.78 1.39 10.42
C TYR A 280 5.70 1.04 8.96
N VAL A 281 6.56 0.13 8.52
CA VAL A 281 6.56 -0.43 7.18
C VAL A 281 6.58 -1.95 7.24
N THR A 282 5.80 -2.58 6.39
CA THR A 282 5.97 -4.00 6.07
C THR A 282 6.86 -4.11 4.84
N ALA A 283 7.80 -5.02 4.87
CA ALA A 283 8.75 -5.18 3.78
C ALA A 283 8.67 -6.57 3.14
N GLN A 284 9.15 -6.68 1.91
CA GLN A 284 9.41 -7.91 1.19
C GLN A 284 10.73 -7.80 0.43
N ASN A 285 11.31 -8.94 0.10
CA ASN A 285 12.54 -9.01 -0.68
C ASN A 285 12.26 -9.30 -2.17
N LEU A 286 13.30 -9.22 -3.01
CA LEU A 286 13.19 -9.45 -4.45
C LEU A 286 12.80 -10.89 -4.81
N ILE A 287 13.24 -11.88 -4.01
CA ILE A 287 12.90 -13.30 -4.26
C ILE A 287 11.38 -13.48 -4.15
N GLU A 288 10.79 -12.98 -3.07
CA GLU A 288 9.33 -13.01 -2.87
C GLU A 288 8.60 -12.28 -4.00
N ALA A 289 9.08 -11.09 -4.39
CA ALA A 289 8.44 -10.29 -5.43
C ALA A 289 8.41 -11.02 -6.78
N VAL A 290 9.53 -11.62 -7.17
CA VAL A 290 9.65 -12.35 -8.45
C VAL A 290 8.87 -13.66 -8.40
N HIS A 291 8.89 -14.38 -7.27
CA HIS A 291 8.08 -15.59 -7.13
C HIS A 291 6.57 -15.27 -7.21
N LEU A 292 6.10 -14.16 -6.62
CA LEU A 292 4.71 -13.69 -6.77
C LEU A 292 4.35 -13.42 -8.24
N LEU A 293 5.20 -12.71 -8.98
CA LEU A 293 4.96 -12.42 -10.41
C LEU A 293 4.84 -13.71 -11.22
N LEU A 294 5.75 -14.65 -11.00
CA LEU A 294 5.79 -15.92 -11.71
C LEU A 294 4.61 -16.83 -11.30
N ASN A 295 4.30 -16.90 -10.02
CA ASN A 295 3.15 -17.65 -9.52
C ASN A 295 1.82 -17.07 -10.02
N SER A 296 1.74 -15.74 -10.19
CA SER A 296 0.57 -15.08 -10.76
C SER A 296 0.22 -15.63 -12.16
N LEU A 297 1.20 -16.01 -12.99
CA LEU A 297 0.94 -16.69 -14.27
C LEU A 297 0.21 -18.03 -14.10
N VAL A 298 0.42 -18.71 -12.96
CA VAL A 298 -0.13 -20.03 -12.70
C VAL A 298 -1.55 -19.94 -12.12
N VAL A 299 -1.77 -19.00 -11.20
CA VAL A 299 -3.03 -18.88 -10.45
C VAL A 299 -4.07 -17.98 -11.12
N SER A 300 -3.66 -17.18 -12.11
CA SER A 300 -4.59 -16.34 -12.87
C SER A 300 -5.48 -17.18 -13.78
N ILE A 301 -6.75 -16.80 -13.87
CA ILE A 301 -7.77 -17.47 -14.67
C ILE A 301 -8.45 -16.48 -15.63
N PRO A 302 -8.87 -16.91 -16.83
CA PRO A 302 -9.59 -16.06 -17.76
C PRO A 302 -10.87 -15.47 -17.14
N GLY A 303 -11.23 -14.27 -17.52
CA GLY A 303 -12.48 -13.61 -17.13
C GLY A 303 -12.47 -12.96 -15.76
N LYS A 304 -11.39 -13.12 -14.96
CA LYS A 304 -11.29 -12.56 -13.62
C LYS A 304 -9.88 -12.03 -13.33
N LEU A 305 -9.78 -10.87 -12.70
CA LEU A 305 -8.52 -10.38 -12.15
C LEU A 305 -8.36 -10.87 -10.71
N LYS A 306 -7.33 -11.69 -10.48
CA LYS A 306 -6.86 -12.00 -9.14
C LYS A 306 -5.55 -11.25 -8.87
N PHE A 307 -5.44 -10.65 -7.69
CA PHE A 307 -4.15 -10.21 -7.21
C PHE A 307 -3.58 -11.22 -6.21
N VAL A 308 -2.25 -11.29 -6.16
CA VAL A 308 -1.53 -12.13 -5.22
C VAL A 308 -0.62 -11.27 -4.34
N ALA A 309 -0.39 -11.74 -3.12
CA ALA A 309 0.51 -11.12 -2.15
C ALA A 309 1.16 -12.17 -1.25
N VAL A 310 2.28 -11.83 -0.60
CA VAL A 310 2.89 -12.67 0.43
C VAL A 310 1.90 -12.85 1.58
N ARG A 311 1.62 -14.08 1.99
CA ARG A 311 0.66 -14.35 3.08
C ARG A 311 1.15 -13.82 4.41
N ASN A 312 2.37 -14.12 4.78
CA ASN A 312 2.94 -13.72 6.05
C ASN A 312 3.97 -12.62 5.87
N LEU A 313 3.54 -11.38 6.04
CA LEU A 313 4.40 -10.21 5.90
C LEU A 313 5.28 -9.95 7.14
N GLY A 314 5.08 -10.69 8.24
CA GLY A 314 5.70 -10.40 9.52
C GLY A 314 5.10 -9.15 10.17
N TRP A 315 5.66 -8.76 11.31
CA TRP A 315 5.28 -7.53 11.99
C TRP A 315 5.82 -6.31 11.25
N PRO A 316 5.04 -5.22 11.18
CA PRO A 316 5.55 -3.97 10.65
C PRO A 316 6.73 -3.46 11.47
N THR A 317 7.80 -3.03 10.80
CA THR A 317 9.02 -2.50 11.41
C THR A 317 8.94 -0.99 11.52
N GLU A 318 9.30 -0.41 12.67
CA GLU A 318 9.34 1.02 12.87
C GLU A 318 10.53 1.64 12.11
N THR A 319 10.29 2.72 11.35
CA THR A 319 11.37 3.40 10.61
C THR A 319 12.40 4.05 11.51
N LEU A 320 12.00 4.47 12.72
CA LEU A 320 12.91 4.98 13.75
C LEU A 320 13.86 3.88 14.25
N GLU A 321 13.35 2.67 14.50
CA GLU A 321 14.17 1.52 14.89
C GLU A 321 15.25 1.22 13.86
N VAL A 322 14.90 1.25 12.56
CA VAL A 322 15.87 1.06 11.47
C VAL A 322 16.96 2.14 11.50
N ALA A 323 16.59 3.40 11.71
CA ALA A 323 17.53 4.50 11.79
C ALA A 323 18.48 4.34 12.97
N LEU A 324 17.96 4.01 14.15
CA LEU A 324 18.76 3.79 15.36
C LEU A 324 19.71 2.59 15.21
N TYR A 325 19.24 1.50 14.58
CA TYR A 325 20.10 0.35 14.27
C TYR A 325 21.26 0.75 13.35
N LYS A 326 21.01 1.52 12.27
CA LYS A 326 22.05 1.97 11.35
C LYS A 326 23.06 2.93 12.02
N ILE A 327 22.62 3.75 12.96
CA ILE A 327 23.53 4.56 13.78
C ILE A 327 24.39 3.65 14.67
N LEU A 328 23.79 2.69 15.36
CA LEU A 328 24.50 1.74 16.22
C LEU A 328 25.53 0.92 15.43
N GLU A 329 25.13 0.36 14.28
CA GLU A 329 25.97 -0.42 13.37
C GLU A 329 27.19 0.38 12.87
N SER A 330 27.03 1.69 12.65
CA SER A 330 28.12 2.57 12.21
C SER A 330 29.21 2.78 13.28
N GLY A 331 28.94 2.45 14.54
CA GLY A 331 29.82 2.69 15.68
C GLY A 331 30.01 4.18 16.03
N LYS A 332 29.23 5.09 15.43
CA LYS A 332 29.35 6.54 15.60
C LYS A 332 28.23 7.09 16.47
N ASN A 333 28.52 8.15 17.23
CA ASN A 333 27.52 8.91 17.98
C ASN A 333 26.91 9.98 17.07
N LEU A 334 25.82 9.67 16.37
CA LEU A 334 25.21 10.58 15.39
C LEU A 334 23.90 11.15 15.91
N PRO A 335 23.58 12.41 15.55
CA PRO A 335 22.31 13.01 15.89
C PRO A 335 21.19 12.50 14.98
N ILE A 336 20.00 12.27 15.57
CA ILE A 336 18.76 12.00 14.85
C ILE A 336 17.77 13.14 15.05
N TYR A 337 16.96 13.45 14.02
CA TYR A 337 15.83 14.37 14.14
C TYR A 337 14.65 13.92 13.26
N PHE A 338 13.46 14.48 13.53
CA PHE A 338 12.24 14.20 12.77
C PHE A 338 12.00 15.34 11.78
N GLN A 339 12.18 15.06 10.48
CA GLN A 339 12.04 16.08 9.44
C GLN A 339 10.59 16.47 9.11
N GLY A 340 9.59 15.73 9.61
CA GLY A 340 8.19 15.86 9.23
C GLY A 340 7.81 14.92 8.08
N LEU A 341 6.52 14.79 7.84
CA LEU A 341 5.97 13.97 6.76
C LEU A 341 6.15 14.70 5.42
N LEU A 342 6.67 13.99 4.44
CA LEU A 342 6.79 14.49 3.08
C LEU A 342 5.52 14.20 2.29
N PRO A 343 5.19 15.01 1.24
CA PRO A 343 4.09 14.71 0.34
C PRO A 343 4.13 13.27 -0.18
N GLY A 344 2.97 12.61 -0.23
CA GLY A 344 2.85 11.19 -0.59
C GLY A 344 3.07 10.19 0.56
N TYR A 345 3.28 10.70 1.79
CA TYR A 345 3.41 9.91 3.02
C TYR A 345 2.55 10.45 4.18
N GLU A 346 1.72 11.45 3.91
CA GLU A 346 0.95 12.19 4.92
C GLU A 346 -0.32 11.47 5.33
N GLU A 347 -0.90 10.66 4.45
CA GLU A 347 -2.21 10.05 4.65
C GLU A 347 -2.21 9.12 5.86
N PRO A 348 -3.08 9.37 6.85
CA PRO A 348 -3.19 8.53 8.04
C PRO A 348 -3.80 7.17 7.70
N PHE A 349 -3.50 6.18 8.53
CA PHE A 349 -4.05 4.84 8.39
C PHE A 349 -5.52 4.80 8.85
N PHE A 350 -6.44 4.41 7.96
CA PHE A 350 -7.85 4.28 8.28
C PHE A 350 -8.14 2.91 8.91
N LEU A 351 -8.54 2.91 10.18
CA LEU A 351 -8.79 1.69 10.96
C LEU A 351 -9.88 0.79 10.37
N GLY A 352 -10.87 1.38 9.69
CA GLY A 352 -11.93 0.63 9.02
C GLY A 352 -11.46 -0.20 7.81
N GLN A 353 -10.19 -0.10 7.43
CA GLN A 353 -9.65 -0.91 6.34
C GLN A 353 -9.66 -2.40 6.65
N PHE A 354 -9.60 -2.79 7.93
CA PHE A 354 -9.51 -4.18 8.36
C PHE A 354 -10.64 -4.62 9.29
N ASP A 355 -10.97 -5.90 9.25
CA ASP A 355 -11.93 -6.52 10.19
C ASP A 355 -11.23 -6.85 11.52
N TRP A 356 -11.37 -5.97 12.49
CA TRP A 356 -10.81 -6.13 13.84
C TRP A 356 -11.53 -7.16 14.71
N SER A 357 -12.60 -7.77 14.23
CA SER A 357 -13.23 -8.91 14.91
C SER A 357 -12.37 -10.17 14.82
N LYS A 358 -11.43 -10.20 13.85
CA LYS A 358 -10.48 -11.30 13.60
C LYS A 358 -9.04 -10.80 13.60
N PRO A 359 -8.51 -10.26 14.70
CA PRO A 359 -7.24 -9.55 14.72
C PRO A 359 -6.03 -10.44 14.35
N THR A 360 -6.14 -11.76 14.53
CA THR A 360 -5.08 -12.72 14.18
C THR A 360 -5.10 -13.12 12.70
N ASP A 361 -6.12 -12.71 11.93
CA ASP A 361 -6.32 -13.06 10.52
C ASP A 361 -6.33 -11.82 9.59
N ILE A 362 -5.84 -10.68 10.07
CA ILE A 362 -5.72 -9.46 9.29
C ILE A 362 -4.58 -9.61 8.28
N HIS A 363 -4.87 -9.24 7.02
CA HIS A 363 -3.85 -9.13 5.97
C HIS A 363 -3.72 -7.68 5.48
N LEU A 364 -2.52 -7.09 5.64
CA LEU A 364 -2.31 -5.64 5.43
C LEU A 364 -2.52 -5.14 3.99
N LEU A 365 -2.54 -6.04 3.00
CA LEU A 365 -2.73 -5.70 1.58
C LEU A 365 -4.13 -6.03 1.06
N ILE A 366 -5.06 -6.44 1.95
CA ILE A 366 -6.42 -6.84 1.62
C ILE A 366 -7.37 -6.08 2.55
N ASN A 367 -8.36 -5.40 2.01
CA ASN A 367 -9.37 -4.68 2.80
C ASN A 367 -10.61 -5.54 3.08
N VAL A 368 -11.51 -5.06 3.94
CA VAL A 368 -12.74 -5.79 4.34
C VAL A 368 -13.58 -6.24 3.15
N LEU A 369 -13.66 -5.44 2.08
CA LEU A 369 -14.47 -5.78 0.90
C LEU A 369 -13.81 -6.80 -0.04
N GLU A 370 -12.50 -6.96 0.04
CA GLU A 370 -11.71 -7.93 -0.73
C GLU A 370 -11.49 -9.23 0.05
N ASP A 371 -11.54 -9.18 1.38
CA ASP A 371 -11.26 -10.32 2.29
C ASP A 371 -12.18 -11.55 2.06
N PRO A 372 -13.48 -11.41 1.73
CA PRO A 372 -14.33 -12.55 1.41
C PRO A 372 -13.87 -13.38 0.20
N PHE A 373 -13.04 -12.80 -0.67
CA PHE A 373 -12.48 -13.46 -1.86
C PHE A 373 -11.06 -13.99 -1.62
N ARG A 374 -10.55 -13.89 -0.39
CA ARG A 374 -9.19 -14.31 -0.02
C ARG A 374 -9.07 -15.83 -0.04
N ILE A 375 -8.06 -16.31 -0.76
CA ILE A 375 -7.71 -17.73 -0.86
C ILE A 375 -6.22 -17.86 -0.55
N VAL A 376 -5.88 -18.79 0.35
CA VAL A 376 -4.49 -19.19 0.61
C VAL A 376 -4.11 -20.26 -0.41
N ASP A 377 -2.89 -20.20 -0.95
CA ASP A 377 -2.38 -21.21 -1.86
C ASP A 377 -2.04 -22.53 -1.14
N ASP A 378 -1.80 -23.60 -1.92
CA ASP A 378 -1.54 -24.94 -1.38
C ASP A 378 -0.23 -25.00 -0.56
N ALA A 379 0.75 -24.14 -0.86
CA ALA A 379 1.99 -24.04 -0.11
C ALA A 379 1.84 -23.28 1.21
N GLY A 380 0.79 -22.49 1.33
CA GLY A 380 0.51 -21.67 2.52
C GLY A 380 1.35 -20.38 2.60
N ASP A 381 2.01 -19.99 1.52
CA ASP A 381 2.95 -18.87 1.49
C ASP A 381 2.37 -17.60 0.85
N MET A 382 1.37 -17.77 0.01
CA MET A 382 0.77 -16.72 -0.79
C MET A 382 -0.74 -16.65 -0.54
N VAL A 383 -1.27 -15.44 -0.59
CA VAL A 383 -2.71 -15.21 -0.66
C VAL A 383 -3.08 -14.64 -2.01
N SER A 384 -4.26 -14.98 -2.50
CA SER A 384 -4.90 -14.33 -3.63
C SER A 384 -6.26 -13.80 -3.23
N ALA A 385 -6.68 -12.69 -3.82
CA ALA A 385 -8.04 -12.16 -3.68
C ALA A 385 -8.48 -11.47 -4.99
N GLU A 386 -9.76 -11.13 -5.07
CA GLU A 386 -10.33 -10.33 -6.15
C GLU A 386 -10.59 -8.91 -5.66
N LEU A 387 -10.62 -7.94 -6.56
CA LEU A 387 -11.04 -6.57 -6.21
C LEU A 387 -12.54 -6.57 -5.87
N ALA A 388 -12.91 -5.70 -4.92
CA ALA A 388 -14.32 -5.43 -4.67
C ALA A 388 -15.02 -4.99 -5.97
N PRO A 389 -16.26 -5.44 -6.22
CA PRO A 389 -17.03 -5.08 -7.43
C PRO A 389 -17.17 -3.56 -7.58
N PHE A 390 -17.13 -3.05 -8.82
CA PHE A 390 -17.30 -1.64 -9.14
C PHE A 390 -17.94 -1.46 -10.52
N SER A 391 -18.47 -0.26 -10.81
CA SER A 391 -19.13 0.02 -12.08
C SER A 391 -18.13 0.29 -13.21
N LEU A 392 -18.07 -0.60 -14.20
CA LEU A 392 -17.25 -0.40 -15.41
C LEU A 392 -17.64 0.86 -16.17
N ARG A 393 -18.95 1.20 -16.21
CA ARG A 393 -19.44 2.43 -16.85
C ARG A 393 -18.89 3.69 -16.17
N VAL A 394 -18.84 3.69 -14.82
CA VAL A 394 -18.26 4.79 -14.07
C VAL A 394 -16.77 4.89 -14.35
N LEU A 395 -16.04 3.75 -14.30
CA LEU A 395 -14.62 3.71 -14.63
C LEU A 395 -14.36 4.30 -16.02
N ASP A 396 -15.07 3.85 -17.06
CA ASP A 396 -14.86 4.32 -18.43
C ASP A 396 -15.08 5.83 -18.57
N LYS A 397 -16.13 6.36 -17.95
CA LYS A 397 -16.40 7.79 -17.92
C LYS A 397 -15.24 8.55 -17.27
N GLN A 398 -14.77 8.09 -16.11
CA GLN A 398 -13.72 8.79 -15.37
C GLN A 398 -12.36 8.69 -16.06
N VAL A 399 -12.02 7.55 -16.64
CA VAL A 399 -10.79 7.37 -17.42
C VAL A 399 -10.81 8.29 -18.64
N SER A 400 -11.91 8.34 -19.39
CA SER A 400 -12.04 9.24 -20.56
C SER A 400 -11.93 10.73 -20.19
N ASN A 401 -12.54 11.13 -19.07
CA ASN A 401 -12.42 12.49 -18.55
C ASN A 401 -10.97 12.84 -18.21
N LEU A 402 -10.29 11.97 -17.44
CA LEU A 402 -8.88 12.16 -17.09
C LEU A 402 -7.99 12.24 -18.34
N GLU A 403 -8.18 11.33 -19.28
CA GLU A 403 -7.44 11.32 -20.54
C GLU A 403 -7.57 12.66 -21.28
N SER A 404 -8.80 13.18 -21.40
CA SER A 404 -9.05 14.47 -22.01
C SER A 404 -8.30 15.63 -21.34
N LEU A 405 -8.28 15.64 -19.99
CA LEU A 405 -7.60 16.67 -19.21
C LEU A 405 -6.06 16.57 -19.35
N ILE A 406 -5.50 15.38 -19.21
CA ILE A 406 -4.04 15.20 -19.21
C ILE A 406 -3.41 15.33 -20.61
N ARG A 407 -4.19 15.15 -21.70
CA ARG A 407 -3.73 15.42 -23.08
C ARG A 407 -3.57 16.93 -23.37
N ASN A 408 -4.20 17.80 -22.58
CA ASN A 408 -3.96 19.23 -22.67
C ASN A 408 -2.66 19.59 -21.91
N PRO A 409 -1.58 20.00 -22.60
CA PRO A 409 -0.30 20.28 -21.96
C PRO A 409 -0.36 21.48 -20.99
N ASP A 410 -1.29 22.41 -21.21
CA ASP A 410 -1.45 23.61 -20.40
C ASP A 410 -2.32 23.39 -19.14
N TYR A 411 -2.91 22.19 -18.98
CA TYR A 411 -3.72 21.89 -17.81
C TYR A 411 -2.83 21.76 -16.56
N PRO A 412 -3.09 22.52 -15.47
CA PRO A 412 -2.20 22.55 -14.30
C PRO A 412 -2.06 21.19 -13.60
N GLU A 413 -0.87 20.83 -13.17
CA GLU A 413 -0.59 19.54 -12.53
C GLU A 413 -1.40 19.31 -11.26
N VAL A 414 -1.58 20.34 -10.41
CA VAL A 414 -2.40 20.26 -9.21
C VAL A 414 -3.86 19.92 -9.54
N GLN A 415 -4.38 20.46 -10.65
CA GLN A 415 -5.74 20.14 -11.12
C GLN A 415 -5.83 18.72 -11.69
N ILE A 416 -4.75 18.18 -12.26
CA ILE A 416 -4.68 16.75 -12.65
C ILE A 416 -4.80 15.87 -11.38
N LYS A 417 -4.11 16.24 -10.30
CA LYS A 417 -4.24 15.53 -9.01
C LYS A 417 -5.69 15.55 -8.52
N HIS A 418 -6.33 16.73 -8.49
CA HIS A 418 -7.71 16.85 -8.05
C HIS A 418 -8.67 16.01 -8.94
N ALA A 419 -8.46 16.03 -10.25
CA ALA A 419 -9.27 15.24 -11.18
C ALA A 419 -9.05 13.71 -10.98
N LEU A 420 -7.81 13.28 -10.73
CA LEU A 420 -7.49 11.88 -10.42
C LEU A 420 -8.18 11.42 -9.13
N VAL A 421 -8.10 12.21 -8.07
CA VAL A 421 -8.71 11.92 -6.78
C VAL A 421 -10.23 11.86 -6.92
N ALA A 422 -10.83 12.84 -7.63
CA ALA A 422 -12.28 12.86 -7.90
C ALA A 422 -12.71 11.64 -8.74
N ALA A 423 -11.94 11.26 -9.75
CA ALA A 423 -12.22 10.08 -10.56
C ALA A 423 -12.19 8.79 -9.73
N ALA A 424 -11.18 8.64 -8.86
CA ALA A 424 -11.09 7.51 -7.95
C ALA A 424 -12.28 7.49 -6.96
N LYS A 425 -12.67 8.64 -6.42
CA LYS A 425 -13.83 8.81 -5.51
C LYS A 425 -15.12 8.29 -6.15
N GLU A 426 -15.37 8.64 -7.41
CA GLU A 426 -16.55 8.17 -8.15
C GLU A 426 -16.58 6.64 -8.35
N VAL A 427 -15.44 6.04 -8.68
CA VAL A 427 -15.36 4.58 -8.84
C VAL A 427 -15.57 3.88 -7.50
N ILE A 428 -14.98 4.39 -6.41
CA ILE A 428 -15.17 3.87 -5.04
C ILE A 428 -16.63 4.01 -4.61
N ALA A 429 -17.28 5.15 -4.86
CA ALA A 429 -18.70 5.33 -4.58
C ALA A 429 -19.56 4.25 -5.27
N SER A 430 -19.22 3.92 -6.52
CA SER A 430 -19.90 2.83 -7.22
C SER A 430 -19.66 1.45 -6.60
N SER A 431 -18.46 1.22 -6.06
CA SER A 431 -18.13 -0.01 -5.34
C SER A 431 -18.92 -0.13 -4.03
N PHE A 432 -19.00 0.95 -3.26
CA PHE A 432 -19.79 0.98 -2.02
C PHE A 432 -21.29 0.83 -2.26
N ALA A 433 -21.80 1.38 -3.36
CA ALA A 433 -23.20 1.16 -3.74
C ALA A 433 -23.54 -0.32 -4.00
N TRP A 434 -22.55 -1.13 -4.41
CA TRP A 434 -22.72 -2.57 -4.67
C TRP A 434 -22.32 -3.44 -3.46
N SER A 435 -21.62 -2.89 -2.50
CA SER A 435 -21.23 -3.59 -1.27
C SER A 435 -22.44 -3.75 -0.33
N SER A 436 -22.40 -4.72 0.58
CA SER A 436 -23.44 -4.88 1.59
C SER A 436 -23.46 -3.70 2.57
N ALA A 437 -24.65 -3.28 3.04
CA ALA A 437 -24.74 -2.25 4.06
C ALA A 437 -24.08 -2.69 5.40
N GLU A 438 -24.08 -3.98 5.66
CA GLU A 438 -23.43 -4.63 6.79
C GLU A 438 -21.92 -4.37 6.78
N ASP A 439 -21.24 -4.67 5.65
CA ASP A 439 -19.79 -4.47 5.53
C ASP A 439 -19.43 -2.98 5.63
N LEU A 440 -20.21 -2.10 4.97
CA LEU A 440 -19.98 -0.66 5.06
C LEU A 440 -20.17 -0.12 6.47
N LEU A 441 -21.15 -0.64 7.23
CA LEU A 441 -21.36 -0.27 8.63
C LEU A 441 -20.21 -0.77 9.52
N LYS A 442 -19.71 -1.99 9.31
CA LYS A 442 -18.51 -2.51 9.99
C LYS A 442 -17.29 -1.63 9.75
N ILE A 443 -17.06 -1.27 8.49
CA ILE A 443 -15.96 -0.40 8.07
C ILE A 443 -16.07 0.95 8.77
N LEU A 444 -17.24 1.58 8.76
CA LEU A 444 -17.48 2.86 9.39
C LEU A 444 -17.28 2.78 10.90
N HIS A 445 -17.95 1.84 11.58
CA HIS A 445 -17.88 1.66 13.03
C HIS A 445 -16.44 1.37 13.52
N SER A 446 -15.70 0.54 12.78
CA SER A 446 -14.30 0.27 13.12
C SER A 446 -13.40 1.48 12.85
N GLY A 447 -13.69 2.24 11.80
CA GLY A 447 -12.88 3.34 11.30
C GLY A 447 -12.89 4.58 12.18
N ILE A 448 -14.00 4.83 12.89
CA ILE A 448 -14.17 6.07 13.67
C ILE A 448 -14.31 5.84 15.18
N ASN A 449 -13.86 4.68 15.68
CA ASN A 449 -13.88 4.41 17.11
C ASN A 449 -12.98 5.40 17.88
N PRO A 450 -13.54 6.30 18.73
CA PRO A 450 -12.77 7.40 19.31
C PRO A 450 -11.58 6.97 20.17
N LYS A 451 -11.73 5.86 20.92
CA LYS A 451 -10.67 5.33 21.79
C LYS A 451 -9.48 4.82 20.97
N LYS A 452 -9.75 4.21 19.81
CA LYS A 452 -8.70 3.73 18.91
C LYS A 452 -8.04 4.90 18.17
N LEU A 453 -8.81 5.87 17.67
CA LEU A 453 -8.28 7.06 16.99
C LEU A 453 -7.33 7.84 17.89
N GLN A 454 -7.69 8.05 19.15
CA GLN A 454 -6.82 8.71 20.13
C GLN A 454 -5.49 7.95 20.30
N GLY A 455 -5.51 6.63 20.32
CA GLY A 455 -4.30 5.81 20.42
C GLY A 455 -3.37 5.93 19.21
N TYR A 456 -3.90 6.34 18.04
CA TYR A 456 -3.13 6.56 16.81
C TYR A 456 -2.81 8.05 16.55
N GLY A 457 -3.24 8.95 17.46
CA GLY A 457 -3.03 10.40 17.31
C GLY A 457 -3.77 10.99 16.11
N THR A 458 -4.95 10.44 15.77
CA THR A 458 -5.80 10.88 14.66
C THR A 458 -7.20 11.25 15.17
N GLU A 459 -7.91 12.04 14.38
CA GLU A 459 -9.25 12.50 14.66
C GLU A 459 -10.24 12.08 13.55
N ILE A 460 -11.52 12.10 13.83
CA ILE A 460 -12.57 11.77 12.84
C ILE A 460 -12.47 12.68 11.61
N ALA A 461 -12.11 13.95 11.81
CA ALA A 461 -11.93 14.93 10.74
C ALA A 461 -10.89 14.51 9.68
N ASP A 462 -9.87 13.74 10.06
CA ASP A 462 -8.83 13.23 9.14
C ASP A 462 -9.39 12.27 8.09
N TYR A 463 -10.59 11.73 8.32
CA TYR A 463 -11.22 10.70 7.49
C TYR A 463 -12.53 11.15 6.84
N THR A 464 -12.81 12.45 6.83
CA THR A 464 -14.10 13.01 6.37
C THR A 464 -14.52 12.47 5.00
N GLU A 465 -13.61 12.43 4.01
CA GLU A 465 -13.95 12.00 2.65
C GLU A 465 -14.34 10.53 2.55
N ILE A 466 -13.65 9.63 3.26
CA ILE A 466 -14.03 8.21 3.27
C ILE A 466 -15.32 8.00 4.07
N ILE A 467 -15.55 8.76 5.13
CA ILE A 467 -16.79 8.73 5.92
C ILE A 467 -17.97 9.14 5.06
N GLU A 468 -17.86 10.24 4.29
CA GLU A 468 -18.90 10.68 3.35
C GLU A 468 -19.28 9.57 2.36
N LEU A 469 -18.27 8.91 1.76
CA LEU A 469 -18.50 7.80 0.81
C LEU A 469 -19.22 6.61 1.47
N LEU A 470 -18.81 6.25 2.69
CA LEU A 470 -19.43 5.16 3.45
C LEU A 470 -20.88 5.50 3.80
N LEU A 471 -21.13 6.72 4.27
CA LEU A 471 -22.48 7.21 4.60
C LEU A 471 -23.40 7.23 3.37
N GLN A 472 -22.91 7.66 2.21
CA GLN A 472 -23.64 7.55 0.95
C GLN A 472 -23.98 6.10 0.60
N GLY A 473 -23.04 5.18 0.81
CA GLY A 473 -23.23 3.76 0.56
C GLY A 473 -24.28 3.10 1.45
N ILE A 474 -24.41 3.52 2.71
CA ILE A 474 -25.38 2.96 3.67
C ILE A 474 -26.73 3.72 3.70
N TYR A 475 -26.80 4.88 3.07
CA TYR A 475 -28.02 5.73 3.10
C TYR A 475 -29.26 4.97 2.61
N GLY A 476 -30.33 4.98 3.40
CA GLY A 476 -31.59 4.28 3.10
C GLY A 476 -31.53 2.75 3.22
N ARG A 477 -30.41 2.17 3.67
CA ARG A 477 -30.18 0.71 3.70
C ARG A 477 -30.05 0.13 5.11
N LEU A 478 -30.05 0.97 6.15
CA LEU A 478 -29.91 0.54 7.54
C LEU A 478 -31.24 0.07 8.13
N ASN A 479 -31.18 -1.05 8.84
CA ASN A 479 -32.26 -1.62 9.65
C ASN A 479 -31.66 -2.51 10.77
N GLN A 480 -32.50 -3.10 11.63
CA GLN A 480 -32.06 -3.93 12.74
C GLN A 480 -31.24 -5.15 12.30
N GLU A 481 -31.60 -5.77 11.19
CA GLU A 481 -30.90 -6.95 10.67
C GLU A 481 -29.48 -6.58 10.23
N VAL A 482 -29.32 -5.44 9.55
CA VAL A 482 -27.99 -4.91 9.14
C VAL A 482 -27.12 -4.64 10.36
N LEU A 483 -27.66 -3.98 11.40
CA LEU A 483 -26.90 -3.74 12.63
C LEU A 483 -26.45 -5.03 13.30
N ASN A 484 -27.38 -5.98 13.45
CA ASN A 484 -27.10 -7.29 14.05
C ASN A 484 -26.02 -8.05 13.29
N SER A 485 -26.12 -8.07 11.95
CA SER A 485 -25.16 -8.74 11.07
C SER A 485 -23.79 -8.04 11.09
N ALA A 486 -23.78 -6.72 11.19
CA ALA A 486 -22.55 -5.95 11.35
C ALA A 486 -21.92 -6.12 12.76
N GLY A 487 -22.63 -6.73 13.70
CA GLY A 487 -22.19 -6.88 15.08
C GLY A 487 -22.19 -5.56 15.88
N VAL A 488 -23.00 -4.57 15.45
CA VAL A 488 -23.13 -3.25 16.06
C VAL A 488 -24.39 -3.23 16.91
N THR A 489 -24.24 -3.01 18.21
CA THR A 489 -25.36 -2.85 19.13
C THR A 489 -26.03 -1.49 18.95
N ALA A 490 -27.26 -1.32 19.47
CA ALA A 490 -27.95 -0.03 19.40
C ALA A 490 -27.19 1.07 20.14
N ASP A 491 -26.56 0.75 21.27
CA ASP A 491 -25.78 1.72 22.04
C ASP A 491 -24.51 2.12 21.28
N GLU A 492 -23.78 1.15 20.69
CA GLU A 492 -22.62 1.43 19.83
C GLU A 492 -22.99 2.22 18.57
N PHE A 493 -24.21 2.01 18.05
CA PHE A 493 -24.71 2.81 16.93
C PHE A 493 -25.03 4.25 17.34
N ASP A 494 -25.58 4.48 18.54
CA ASP A 494 -25.81 5.82 19.07
C ASP A 494 -24.47 6.54 19.32
N ASP A 495 -23.48 5.87 19.91
CA ASP A 495 -22.12 6.40 20.10
C ASP A 495 -21.48 6.78 18.75
N LEU A 496 -21.69 5.95 17.72
CA LEU A 496 -21.27 6.23 16.34
C LEU A 496 -21.90 7.52 15.81
N VAL A 497 -23.23 7.67 15.96
CA VAL A 497 -23.98 8.85 15.51
C VAL A 497 -23.54 10.10 16.26
N GLU A 498 -23.30 10.01 17.55
CA GLU A 498 -22.80 11.13 18.35
C GLU A 498 -21.40 11.56 17.89
N SER A 499 -20.50 10.60 17.69
CA SER A 499 -19.15 10.85 17.19
C SER A 499 -19.15 11.54 15.82
N LEU A 500 -20.01 11.10 14.89
CA LEU A 500 -20.16 11.72 13.58
C LEU A 500 -20.78 13.12 13.63
N SER A 501 -21.55 13.43 14.67
CA SER A 501 -22.19 14.75 14.80
C SER A 501 -21.22 15.91 14.99
N THR A 502 -19.94 15.59 15.27
CA THR A 502 -18.85 16.58 15.38
C THR A 502 -18.32 17.05 14.03
N VAL A 503 -18.73 16.42 12.92
CA VAL A 503 -18.24 16.72 11.56
C VAL A 503 -19.29 17.54 10.80
N ASP A 504 -18.96 18.79 10.49
CA ASP A 504 -19.93 19.75 9.90
C ASP A 504 -20.42 19.35 8.50
N SER A 505 -19.56 18.77 7.66
CA SER A 505 -19.88 18.47 6.25
C SER A 505 -20.90 17.35 6.04
N ILE A 506 -21.17 16.51 7.07
CA ILE A 506 -22.04 15.32 6.98
C ILE A 506 -23.31 15.41 7.84
N GLN A 507 -23.74 16.62 8.20
CA GLN A 507 -24.90 16.79 9.11
C GLN A 507 -26.22 16.25 8.54
N ALA A 508 -26.39 16.24 7.21
CA ALA A 508 -27.56 15.63 6.56
C ALA A 508 -27.61 14.12 6.78
N GLU A 509 -26.49 13.45 6.61
CA GLU A 509 -26.32 12.01 6.82
C GLU A 509 -26.46 11.64 8.30
N VAL A 510 -25.91 12.45 9.19
CA VAL A 510 -26.10 12.31 10.65
C VAL A 510 -27.58 12.42 11.02
N GLY A 511 -28.32 13.35 10.39
CA GLY A 511 -29.78 13.47 10.56
C GLY A 511 -30.51 12.17 10.18
N TYR A 512 -30.13 11.54 9.09
CA TYR A 512 -30.64 10.23 8.69
C TYR A 512 -30.30 9.15 9.74
N LEU A 513 -29.04 9.04 10.16
CA LEU A 513 -28.62 8.05 11.16
C LEU A 513 -29.37 8.21 12.49
N ARG A 514 -29.60 9.46 12.94
CA ARG A 514 -30.43 9.75 14.15
C ARG A 514 -31.87 9.26 13.98
N SER A 515 -32.44 9.40 12.78
CA SER A 515 -33.79 8.88 12.52
C SER A 515 -33.84 7.36 12.56
N VAL A 516 -32.81 6.69 12.06
CA VAL A 516 -32.65 5.23 12.16
C VAL A 516 -32.49 4.79 13.60
N SER A 517 -31.61 5.43 14.38
CA SER A 517 -31.41 5.11 15.80
C SER A 517 -32.72 5.23 16.59
N LYS A 518 -33.45 6.33 16.40
CA LYS A 518 -34.77 6.53 17.06
C LYS A 518 -35.76 5.42 16.68
N TYR A 519 -35.88 5.10 15.38
CA TYR A 519 -36.78 4.05 14.89
C TYR A 519 -36.45 2.69 15.52
N LEU A 520 -35.18 2.32 15.60
CA LEU A 520 -34.73 1.07 16.17
C LEU A 520 -35.08 0.94 17.67
N ARG A 521 -34.99 2.02 18.43
CA ARG A 521 -35.37 2.03 19.85
C ARG A 521 -36.88 1.99 20.09
N GLU A 522 -37.69 2.57 19.19
CA GLU A 522 -39.14 2.61 19.32
C GLU A 522 -39.80 1.30 18.86
N VAL A 523 -39.26 0.60 17.86
CA VAL A 523 -39.90 -0.55 17.20
C VAL A 523 -39.39 -1.89 17.71
N VAL A 524 -38.17 -1.95 18.26
CA VAL A 524 -37.56 -3.20 18.75
C VAL A 524 -37.60 -3.23 20.28
N PRO A 525 -38.40 -4.12 20.92
CA PRO A 525 -38.43 -4.24 22.37
C PRO A 525 -37.04 -4.63 22.94
N ALA A 526 -36.66 -4.01 24.06
CA ALA A 526 -35.37 -4.19 24.72
C ALA A 526 -34.95 -5.67 25.02
N ALA A 527 -35.89 -6.60 25.00
CA ALA A 527 -35.65 -8.01 25.27
C ALA A 527 -34.84 -8.76 24.20
N GLN A 528 -34.77 -8.27 22.96
CA GLN A 528 -34.02 -8.94 21.88
C GLN A 528 -32.53 -8.54 21.83
N PHE A 529 -32.15 -7.46 22.52
CA PHE A 529 -30.74 -7.00 22.57
C PHE A 529 -29.87 -7.78 23.56
N THR A 530 -30.46 -8.45 24.54
CA THR A 530 -29.72 -9.09 25.66
C THR A 530 -29.34 -10.55 25.41
N GLN A 531 -29.98 -11.24 24.46
CA GLN A 531 -29.82 -12.69 24.29
C GLN A 531 -28.48 -13.11 23.65
N LYS A 532 -27.87 -12.30 22.79
CA LYS A 532 -26.57 -12.65 22.17
C LYS A 532 -25.34 -12.33 23.00
N LYS A 533 -25.44 -11.42 23.99
CA LYS A 533 -24.31 -11.16 24.91
C LYS A 533 -24.07 -12.33 25.90
N SER A 534 -25.10 -13.08 26.28
CA SER A 534 -24.95 -14.25 27.15
C SER A 534 -24.33 -15.46 26.43
N GLU A 535 -24.61 -15.64 25.15
CA GLU A 535 -24.00 -16.72 24.36
C GLU A 535 -22.55 -16.43 23.95
N ALA A 536 -22.21 -15.19 23.66
CA ALA A 536 -20.83 -14.78 23.31
C ALA A 536 -19.89 -14.76 24.54
N VAL A 537 -20.42 -14.50 25.74
CA VAL A 537 -19.65 -14.59 27.00
C VAL A 537 -19.47 -16.04 27.42
N ALA A 538 -20.48 -16.90 27.24
CA ALA A 538 -20.39 -18.32 27.58
C ALA A 538 -19.41 -19.10 26.68
N VAL A 539 -19.15 -18.65 25.46
CA VAL A 539 -18.13 -19.24 24.57
C VAL A 539 -16.72 -18.73 24.89
N ARG A 540 -16.58 -17.56 25.53
CA ARG A 540 -15.27 -17.02 25.95
C ARG A 540 -14.75 -17.63 27.25
N ASP A 541 -15.63 -18.12 28.14
CA ASP A 541 -15.26 -18.77 29.38
C ASP A 541 -15.05 -20.29 29.23
N ALA A 542 -15.26 -20.84 28.03
CA ALA A 542 -15.10 -22.27 27.74
C ALA A 542 -13.95 -22.59 26.77
N ALA A 543 -13.14 -21.58 26.36
CA ALA A 543 -11.91 -21.69 25.61
C ALA A 543 -10.78 -21.02 26.41
#